data_870776223e8d55affca37a5f94e7eeb1
#
_entry.id   870776223e8d55affca37a5f94e7eeb1
#
_cell.length_a   1.000
_cell.length_b   1.000
_cell.length_c   1.000
_cell.angle_alpha   90.00
_cell.angle_beta   90.00
_cell.angle_gamma   90.00
#
_symmetry.space_group_name_H-M   'P 1'
#
loop_
_entity.id
_entity.type
_entity.pdbx_description
1 polymer ?
#
loop_
_entity_poly.entity_id
_entity_poly.type
_entity_poly.pdbx_seq_one_letter_code
_entity_poly.pdbx_strand_id
1 'polypeptide(L)'
;MTEPTPSKVNMEKIVSLCQRRGFIFPSSEIYGGLSSCWDYGPLGVELKRNIKQAWWRAVVQERDDMVGLDASILMHPQTWEASGHLKGFTDPLVECKSCHLRWRADELAGTSCPSCGGELTEPRLFNLMFKTFMGPIEEDASVVYLRPETAQGMFVNFENVLNTTRKRLPFGIAQIGKAFRNEITTGNFIFRSREFEQMEIE
;
A
#
# COMPACT_ATOMS: atom_id res chain seq x y z
N MET A 1 27.44 -40.51 -7.39
CA MET A 1 26.40 -39.59 -7.86
C MET A 1 26.28 -38.55 -6.75
N THR A 2 26.83 -37.35 -6.95
CA THR A 2 26.75 -36.25 -6.00
C THR A 2 25.32 -35.69 -6.07
N GLU A 3 24.59 -35.70 -4.95
CA GLU A 3 23.31 -35.01 -4.86
C GLU A 3 23.48 -33.54 -5.22
N PRO A 4 22.60 -32.97 -6.07
CA PRO A 4 22.70 -31.55 -6.42
C PRO A 4 22.43 -30.73 -5.15
N THR A 5 23.41 -29.91 -4.76
CA THR A 5 23.24 -28.93 -3.68
C THR A 5 22.01 -28.09 -3.98
N PRO A 6 21.03 -27.97 -3.05
CA PRO A 6 19.83 -27.20 -3.30
C PRO A 6 20.23 -25.75 -3.63
N SER A 7 19.94 -25.31 -4.84
CA SER A 7 20.23 -23.95 -5.26
C SER A 7 19.49 -22.98 -4.37
N LYS A 8 20.21 -22.06 -3.70
CA LYS A 8 19.61 -21.04 -2.85
C LYS A 8 18.48 -20.33 -3.60
N VAL A 9 17.29 -20.30 -3.00
CA VAL A 9 16.16 -19.51 -3.49
C VAL A 9 16.53 -18.03 -3.36
N ASN A 10 16.36 -17.27 -4.44
CA ASN A 10 16.56 -15.83 -4.47
C ASN A 10 15.28 -15.13 -5.01
N MET A 11 15.22 -13.81 -4.89
CA MET A 11 14.07 -13.03 -5.33
C MET A 11 13.79 -13.20 -6.83
N GLU A 12 14.80 -13.25 -7.67
CA GLU A 12 14.64 -13.41 -9.13
C GLU A 12 13.93 -14.72 -9.50
N LYS A 13 14.27 -15.81 -8.81
CA LYS A 13 13.61 -17.11 -9.01
C LYS A 13 12.14 -17.07 -8.57
N ILE A 14 11.85 -16.38 -7.47
CA ILE A 14 10.48 -16.22 -6.96
C ILE A 14 9.67 -15.40 -7.95
N VAL A 15 10.16 -14.24 -8.40
CA VAL A 15 9.49 -13.38 -9.38
C VAL A 15 9.22 -14.14 -10.68
N SER A 16 10.23 -14.80 -11.22
CA SER A 16 10.10 -15.62 -12.45
C SER A 16 9.06 -16.75 -12.28
N LEU A 17 9.05 -17.42 -11.13
CA LEU A 17 8.06 -18.44 -10.83
C LEU A 17 6.65 -17.84 -10.77
N CYS A 18 6.46 -16.73 -10.06
CA CYS A 18 5.17 -16.05 -9.92
C CYS A 18 4.59 -15.65 -11.27
N GLN A 19 5.38 -15.06 -12.15
CA GLN A 19 4.95 -14.69 -13.50
C GLN A 19 4.58 -15.92 -14.35
N ARG A 20 5.47 -16.90 -14.46
CA ARG A 20 5.24 -18.10 -15.28
C ARG A 20 4.08 -18.95 -14.81
N ARG A 21 3.73 -18.92 -13.54
CA ARG A 21 2.63 -19.70 -12.96
C ARG A 21 1.34 -18.91 -12.81
N GLY A 22 1.30 -17.65 -13.22
CA GLY A 22 0.10 -16.84 -13.17
C GLY A 22 -0.29 -16.45 -11.74
N PHE A 23 0.69 -16.17 -10.88
CA PHE A 23 0.42 -15.60 -9.57
C PHE A 23 0.33 -14.09 -9.63
N ILE A 24 1.31 -13.42 -10.23
CA ILE A 24 1.41 -11.97 -10.22
C ILE A 24 2.01 -11.49 -11.54
N PHE A 25 1.44 -10.43 -12.11
CA PHE A 25 1.92 -9.74 -13.30
C PHE A 25 2.09 -8.25 -13.02
N PRO A 26 2.99 -7.55 -13.75
CA PRO A 26 2.97 -6.08 -13.77
C PRO A 26 1.62 -5.58 -14.28
N SER A 27 1.04 -4.60 -13.60
CA SER A 27 -0.23 -4.02 -14.06
C SER A 27 -0.03 -3.34 -15.41
N SER A 28 -0.96 -3.57 -16.35
CA SER A 28 -0.94 -2.99 -17.71
C SER A 28 0.33 -3.34 -18.49
N GLU A 29 0.84 -4.55 -18.35
CA GLU A 29 2.11 -5.02 -18.94
C GLU A 29 2.19 -4.85 -20.45
N ILE A 30 1.07 -4.98 -21.18
CA ILE A 30 1.00 -4.77 -22.64
C ILE A 30 1.40 -3.35 -23.07
N TYR A 31 1.36 -2.37 -22.16
CA TYR A 31 1.78 -0.98 -22.39
C TYR A 31 3.11 -0.64 -21.69
N GLY A 32 3.88 -1.65 -21.28
CA GLY A 32 5.15 -1.48 -20.57
C GLY A 32 5.03 -1.51 -19.04
N GLY A 33 3.84 -1.73 -18.51
CA GLY A 33 3.59 -1.81 -17.08
C GLY A 33 3.49 -0.45 -16.38
N LEU A 34 2.89 -0.46 -15.19
CA LEU A 34 2.87 0.68 -14.28
C LEU A 34 3.73 0.36 -13.06
N SER A 35 4.74 1.19 -12.81
CA SER A 35 5.73 0.96 -11.76
C SER A 35 5.09 0.64 -10.41
N SER A 36 5.42 -0.55 -9.87
CA SER A 36 4.98 -1.06 -8.57
C SER A 36 3.47 -1.09 -8.35
N CYS A 37 2.75 -1.35 -9.43
CA CYS A 37 1.37 -1.77 -9.44
C CYS A 37 1.30 -3.19 -10.02
N TRP A 38 0.53 -4.07 -9.38
CA TRP A 38 0.55 -5.50 -9.66
C TRP A 38 -0.85 -6.06 -9.82
N ASP A 39 -1.02 -6.90 -10.82
CA ASP A 39 -2.24 -7.68 -11.03
C ASP A 39 -2.04 -9.11 -10.48
N TYR A 40 -3.02 -9.61 -9.75
CA TYR A 40 -3.02 -10.99 -9.29
C TYR A 40 -3.65 -11.89 -10.36
N GLY A 41 -2.86 -12.79 -10.92
CA GLY A 41 -3.31 -13.76 -11.91
C GLY A 41 -4.17 -14.87 -11.29
N PRO A 42 -4.58 -15.87 -12.12
CA PRO A 42 -5.53 -16.90 -11.67
C PRO A 42 -5.14 -17.64 -10.39
N LEU A 43 -3.87 -18.03 -10.24
CA LEU A 43 -3.40 -18.69 -9.02
C LEU A 43 -3.17 -17.68 -7.87
N GLY A 44 -2.75 -16.47 -8.21
CA GLY A 44 -2.54 -15.41 -7.22
C GLY A 44 -3.81 -14.95 -6.54
N VAL A 45 -4.90 -14.77 -7.30
CA VAL A 45 -6.20 -14.36 -6.75
C VAL A 45 -6.78 -15.44 -5.84
N GLU A 46 -6.67 -16.73 -6.20
CA GLU A 46 -7.17 -17.81 -5.34
C GLU A 46 -6.36 -17.92 -4.03
N LEU A 47 -5.03 -17.82 -4.11
CA LEU A 47 -4.18 -17.79 -2.90
C LEU A 47 -4.55 -16.60 -2.00
N LYS A 48 -4.70 -15.41 -2.59
CA LYS A 48 -5.09 -14.19 -1.88
C LYS A 48 -6.45 -14.32 -1.20
N ARG A 49 -7.44 -14.88 -1.90
CA ARG A 49 -8.79 -15.12 -1.34
C ARG A 49 -8.74 -16.09 -0.17
N ASN A 50 -8.00 -17.19 -0.31
CA ASN A 50 -7.84 -18.18 0.77
C ASN A 50 -7.22 -17.56 2.03
N ILE A 51 -6.18 -16.74 1.87
CA ILE A 51 -5.54 -16.02 2.99
C ILE A 51 -6.54 -15.07 3.67
N LYS A 52 -7.24 -14.24 2.87
CA LYS A 52 -8.24 -13.29 3.39
C LYS A 52 -9.36 -14.01 4.13
N GLN A 53 -9.85 -15.13 3.59
CA GLN A 53 -10.93 -15.91 4.17
C GLN A 53 -10.52 -16.59 5.47
N ALA A 54 -9.31 -17.16 5.53
CA ALA A 54 -8.75 -17.74 6.73
C ALA A 54 -8.58 -16.70 7.85
N TRP A 55 -8.03 -15.52 7.51
CA TRP A 55 -7.86 -14.42 8.45
C TRP A 55 -9.21 -13.89 8.96
N TRP A 56 -10.17 -13.64 8.06
CA TRP A 56 -11.50 -13.14 8.41
C TRP A 56 -12.26 -14.09 9.34
N ARG A 57 -12.17 -15.38 9.05
CA ARG A 57 -12.75 -16.42 9.87
C ARG A 57 -12.16 -16.37 11.30
N ALA A 58 -10.85 -16.44 11.41
CA ALA A 58 -10.17 -16.49 12.69
C ALA A 58 -10.32 -15.19 13.51
N VAL A 59 -10.33 -14.03 12.86
CA VAL A 59 -10.32 -12.73 13.53
C VAL A 59 -11.73 -12.21 13.81
N VAL A 60 -12.68 -12.42 12.89
CA VAL A 60 -14.02 -11.82 12.99
C VAL A 60 -15.09 -12.86 13.34
N GLN A 61 -15.11 -13.98 12.60
CA GLN A 61 -16.24 -14.93 12.70
C GLN A 61 -16.16 -15.86 13.91
N GLU A 62 -14.97 -16.21 14.34
CA GLU A 62 -14.73 -17.12 15.48
C GLU A 62 -14.53 -16.38 16.81
N ARG A 63 -14.76 -15.05 16.84
CA ARG A 63 -14.60 -14.18 18.03
C ARG A 63 -15.85 -13.41 18.35
N ASP A 64 -16.19 -13.35 19.63
CA ASP A 64 -17.33 -12.60 20.14
C ASP A 64 -17.02 -11.11 20.39
N ASP A 65 -15.74 -10.76 20.51
CA ASP A 65 -15.25 -9.41 20.81
C ASP A 65 -14.80 -8.64 19.56
N MET A 66 -15.07 -9.17 18.36
CA MET A 66 -14.70 -8.55 17.10
C MET A 66 -15.91 -8.29 16.21
N VAL A 67 -15.80 -7.28 15.35
CA VAL A 67 -16.76 -6.97 14.29
C VAL A 67 -16.03 -6.58 13.02
N GLY A 68 -16.68 -6.77 11.88
CA GLY A 68 -16.13 -6.39 10.58
C GLY A 68 -16.63 -5.04 10.10
N LEU A 69 -15.80 -4.33 9.35
CA LEU A 69 -16.13 -3.09 8.65
C LEU A 69 -15.51 -3.10 7.26
N ASP A 70 -16.18 -2.46 6.30
CA ASP A 70 -15.61 -2.12 4.99
C ASP A 70 -15.87 -0.64 4.70
N ALA A 71 -14.90 0.20 5.06
CA ALA A 71 -15.00 1.64 4.88
C ALA A 71 -14.60 2.07 3.46
N SER A 72 -15.13 3.21 3.01
CA SER A 72 -14.79 3.80 1.71
C SER A 72 -13.29 4.09 1.56
N ILE A 73 -12.78 3.90 0.34
CA ILE A 73 -11.42 4.31 -0.03
C ILE A 73 -11.30 5.84 -0.04
N LEU A 74 -12.30 6.52 -0.63
CA LEU A 74 -12.40 7.97 -0.64
C LEU A 74 -13.06 8.43 0.66
N MET A 75 -12.38 9.29 1.39
CA MET A 75 -12.84 9.81 2.68
C MET A 75 -12.74 11.33 2.70
N HIS A 76 -13.52 11.97 3.57
CA HIS A 76 -13.50 13.42 3.71
C HIS A 76 -12.08 13.92 4.06
N PRO A 77 -11.57 14.99 3.41
CA PRO A 77 -10.20 15.48 3.64
C PRO A 77 -9.87 15.78 5.10
N GLN A 78 -10.84 16.20 5.89
CA GLN A 78 -10.67 16.45 7.34
C GLN A 78 -10.23 15.19 8.11
N THR A 79 -10.55 13.99 7.64
CA THR A 79 -10.05 12.74 8.25
C THR A 79 -8.53 12.68 8.22
N TRP A 80 -7.95 13.08 7.08
CA TRP A 80 -6.51 13.08 6.87
C TRP A 80 -5.80 14.27 7.52
N GLU A 81 -6.50 15.37 7.70
CA GLU A 81 -6.02 16.51 8.47
C GLU A 81 -5.98 16.16 9.96
N ALA A 82 -7.06 15.64 10.51
CA ALA A 82 -7.17 15.26 11.92
C ALA A 82 -6.17 14.16 12.32
N SER A 83 -5.95 13.18 11.44
CA SER A 83 -4.97 12.11 11.65
C SER A 83 -3.51 12.54 11.38
N GLY A 84 -3.28 13.77 10.91
CA GLY A 84 -1.95 14.30 10.62
C GLY A 84 -1.33 13.88 9.30
N HIS A 85 -1.99 13.05 8.48
CA HIS A 85 -1.45 12.53 7.22
C HIS A 85 -1.15 13.62 6.21
N LEU A 86 -1.93 14.69 6.14
CA LEU A 86 -1.68 15.77 5.18
C LEU A 86 -0.36 16.50 5.46
N LYS A 87 0.04 16.58 6.71
CA LYS A 87 1.28 17.30 7.12
C LYS A 87 2.47 16.39 7.35
N GLY A 88 2.24 15.20 7.91
CA GLY A 88 3.30 14.33 8.46
C GLY A 88 3.58 13.07 7.65
N PHE A 89 2.71 12.67 6.73
CA PHE A 89 2.93 11.46 5.92
C PHE A 89 3.82 11.75 4.72
N THR A 90 5.10 12.07 5.01
CA THR A 90 6.06 12.58 4.02
C THR A 90 7.37 11.84 4.10
N ASP A 91 7.99 11.62 2.93
CA ASP A 91 9.37 11.14 2.80
C ASP A 91 10.28 12.26 2.23
N PRO A 92 11.56 12.29 2.63
CA PRO A 92 12.52 13.22 2.06
C PRO A 92 12.91 12.77 0.65
N LEU A 93 12.55 13.57 -0.37
CA LEU A 93 12.80 13.34 -1.78
C LEU A 93 14.02 14.12 -2.25
N VAL A 94 14.95 13.46 -2.93
CA VAL A 94 16.01 14.07 -3.75
C VAL A 94 15.88 13.62 -5.21
N GLU A 95 16.29 14.49 -6.14
CA GLU A 95 16.33 14.21 -7.56
C GLU A 95 17.76 14.32 -8.07
N CYS A 96 18.17 13.41 -8.96
CA CYS A 96 19.47 13.54 -9.63
C CYS A 96 19.40 14.60 -10.71
N LYS A 97 20.32 15.59 -10.68
CA LYS A 97 20.40 16.67 -11.64
C LYS A 97 20.78 16.20 -13.06
N SER A 98 21.39 15.01 -13.19
CA SER A 98 21.86 14.47 -14.46
C SER A 98 20.91 13.47 -15.11
N CYS A 99 20.38 12.50 -14.36
CA CYS A 99 19.53 11.43 -14.92
C CYS A 99 18.05 11.56 -14.50
N HIS A 100 17.71 12.55 -13.69
CA HIS A 100 16.35 12.84 -13.20
C HIS A 100 15.67 11.71 -12.42
N LEU A 101 16.43 10.69 -12.01
CA LEU A 101 15.92 9.66 -11.11
C LEU A 101 15.74 10.22 -9.70
N ARG A 102 14.72 9.73 -9.02
CA ARG A 102 14.31 10.18 -7.69
C ARG A 102 14.58 9.13 -6.65
N TRP A 103 15.02 9.56 -5.47
CA TRP A 103 15.43 8.70 -4.37
C TRP A 103 14.91 9.25 -3.04
N ARG A 104 14.75 8.35 -2.07
CA ARG A 104 14.57 8.77 -0.68
C ARG A 104 15.93 9.15 -0.10
N ALA A 105 16.04 10.36 0.42
CA ALA A 105 17.30 10.84 0.95
C ALA A 105 17.80 10.06 2.17
N ASP A 106 16.86 9.57 2.99
CA ASP A 106 17.14 8.77 4.19
C ASP A 106 17.56 7.31 3.91
N GLU A 107 17.32 6.81 2.69
CA GLU A 107 17.74 5.47 2.24
C GLU A 107 19.08 5.50 1.46
N LEU A 108 19.62 6.68 1.17
CA LEU A 108 20.88 6.81 0.42
C LEU A 108 22.10 6.57 1.31
N ALA A 109 23.02 5.72 0.84
CA ALA A 109 24.28 5.45 1.52
C ALA A 109 25.35 6.56 1.29
N GLY A 110 25.09 7.54 0.41
CA GLY A 110 26.04 8.57 0.01
C GLY A 110 25.36 9.84 -0.50
N THR A 111 26.17 10.81 -0.94
CA THR A 111 25.73 12.13 -1.40
C THR A 111 25.55 12.26 -2.91
N SER A 112 25.77 11.18 -3.66
CA SER A 112 25.68 11.14 -5.11
C SER A 112 24.65 10.11 -5.60
N CYS A 113 24.16 10.29 -6.82
CA CYS A 113 23.16 9.41 -7.42
C CYS A 113 23.65 7.97 -7.54
N PRO A 114 22.97 6.97 -6.99
CA PRO A 114 23.37 5.56 -7.08
C PRO A 114 23.42 5.01 -8.52
N SER A 115 22.66 5.61 -9.43
CA SER A 115 22.53 5.14 -10.81
C SER A 115 23.62 5.69 -11.73
N CYS A 116 23.97 6.98 -11.62
CA CYS A 116 24.90 7.62 -12.56
C CYS A 116 26.04 8.42 -11.89
N GLY A 117 26.10 8.46 -10.55
CA GLY A 117 27.11 9.22 -9.80
C GLY A 117 26.89 10.75 -9.82
N GLY A 118 25.83 11.24 -10.46
CA GLY A 118 25.54 12.67 -10.59
C GLY A 118 25.14 13.33 -9.27
N GLU A 119 25.20 14.66 -9.26
CA GLU A 119 24.82 15.49 -8.12
C GLU A 119 23.31 15.38 -7.82
N LEU A 120 22.94 15.34 -6.54
CA LEU A 120 21.55 15.33 -6.07
C LEU A 120 21.10 16.74 -5.69
N THR A 121 19.79 16.99 -5.78
CA THR A 121 19.15 18.20 -5.29
C THR A 121 19.14 18.21 -3.76
N GLU A 122 18.89 19.37 -3.16
CA GLU A 122 18.52 19.44 -1.74
C GLU A 122 17.25 18.60 -1.47
N PRO A 123 17.18 17.93 -0.30
CA PRO A 123 16.00 17.18 0.09
C PRO A 123 14.76 18.06 0.22
N ARG A 124 13.63 17.60 -0.29
CA ARG A 124 12.31 18.22 -0.09
C ARG A 124 11.33 17.19 0.43
N LEU A 125 10.40 17.58 1.29
CA LEU A 125 9.36 16.70 1.77
C LEU A 125 8.35 16.41 0.66
N PHE A 126 8.06 15.14 0.44
CA PHE A 126 7.09 14.65 -0.53
C PHE A 126 5.99 13.88 0.21
N ASN A 127 4.74 14.34 0.11
CA ASN A 127 3.61 13.65 0.72
C ASN A 127 3.25 12.40 -0.08
N LEU A 128 3.13 11.26 0.61
CA LEU A 128 2.88 9.95 -0.02
C LEU A 128 1.40 9.69 -0.33
N MET A 129 0.49 10.59 0.00
CA MET A 129 -0.92 10.41 -0.32
C MET A 129 -1.18 10.64 -1.81
N PHE A 130 -1.91 9.72 -2.45
CA PHE A 130 -2.46 9.97 -3.76
C PHE A 130 -3.60 10.98 -3.67
N LYS A 131 -3.49 12.04 -4.47
CA LYS A 131 -4.45 13.12 -4.58
C LYS A 131 -5.29 12.94 -5.86
N THR A 132 -6.60 13.18 -5.76
CA THR A 132 -7.51 13.21 -6.91
C THR A 132 -8.59 14.25 -6.68
N PHE A 133 -9.53 14.36 -7.60
CA PHE A 133 -10.63 15.32 -7.54
C PHE A 133 -11.97 14.59 -7.56
N MET A 134 -12.95 15.14 -6.87
CA MET A 134 -14.31 14.63 -6.88
C MET A 134 -15.22 15.65 -7.63
N GLY A 135 -15.95 15.16 -8.63
CA GLY A 135 -16.78 15.99 -9.49
C GLY A 135 -16.11 16.37 -10.82
N PRO A 136 -16.78 17.18 -11.66
CA PRO A 136 -16.36 17.45 -13.02
C PRO A 136 -15.28 18.53 -13.16
N ILE A 137 -15.01 19.28 -12.10
CA ILE A 137 -14.07 20.42 -12.12
C ILE A 137 -12.90 20.13 -11.17
N GLU A 138 -11.69 20.27 -11.70
CA GLU A 138 -10.46 20.12 -10.92
C GLU A 138 -10.12 21.45 -10.23
N GLU A 139 -10.60 21.62 -9.01
CA GLU A 139 -10.31 22.78 -8.17
C GLU A 139 -9.93 22.36 -6.76
N ASP A 140 -9.30 23.23 -5.99
CA ASP A 140 -8.83 22.92 -4.63
C ASP A 140 -9.96 22.48 -3.69
N ALA A 141 -11.17 22.98 -3.89
CA ALA A 141 -12.34 22.60 -3.10
C ALA A 141 -12.83 21.17 -3.39
N SER A 142 -12.48 20.60 -4.55
CA SER A 142 -12.89 19.24 -4.96
C SER A 142 -11.83 18.16 -4.67
N VAL A 143 -10.71 18.53 -4.05
CA VAL A 143 -9.62 17.62 -3.74
C VAL A 143 -10.03 16.56 -2.74
N VAL A 144 -9.78 15.30 -3.08
CA VAL A 144 -9.89 14.14 -2.20
C VAL A 144 -8.62 13.29 -2.29
N TYR A 145 -8.46 12.38 -1.35
CA TYR A 145 -7.27 11.52 -1.28
C TYR A 145 -7.69 10.05 -1.25
N LEU A 146 -6.88 9.21 -1.90
CA LEU A 146 -6.96 7.76 -1.70
C LEU A 146 -6.35 7.44 -0.34
N ARG A 147 -7.01 6.62 0.47
CA ARG A 147 -6.53 6.27 1.80
C ARG A 147 -5.16 5.58 1.77
N PRO A 148 -4.19 6.03 2.58
CA PRO A 148 -2.87 5.40 2.70
C PRO A 148 -2.86 4.20 3.64
N GLU A 149 -3.92 4.04 4.44
CA GLU A 149 -4.15 2.94 5.38
C GLU A 149 -5.64 2.79 5.69
N THR A 150 -6.02 1.70 6.34
CA THR A 150 -7.43 1.38 6.63
C THR A 150 -7.89 1.84 8.01
N ALA A 151 -6.98 2.16 8.93
CA ALA A 151 -7.27 2.49 10.33
C ALA A 151 -8.29 3.63 10.49
N GLN A 152 -8.12 4.76 9.78
CA GLN A 152 -9.01 5.91 9.93
C GLN A 152 -10.45 5.61 9.57
N GLY A 153 -10.68 4.67 8.63
CA GLY A 153 -12.03 4.20 8.31
C GLY A 153 -12.73 3.55 9.51
N MET A 154 -11.96 2.84 10.34
CA MET A 154 -12.48 2.23 11.58
C MET A 154 -12.73 3.28 12.66
N PHE A 155 -11.80 4.21 12.85
CA PHE A 155 -11.96 5.28 13.85
C PHE A 155 -13.15 6.21 13.57
N VAL A 156 -13.33 6.67 12.33
CA VAL A 156 -14.46 7.56 12.00
C VAL A 156 -15.82 6.85 12.07
N ASN A 157 -15.83 5.52 11.97
CA ASN A 157 -17.04 4.71 12.11
C ASN A 157 -17.23 4.10 13.50
N PHE A 158 -16.35 4.37 14.45
CA PHE A 158 -16.39 3.75 15.77
C PHE A 158 -17.75 3.90 16.44
N GLU A 159 -18.31 5.11 16.50
CA GLU A 159 -19.61 5.38 17.12
C GLU A 159 -20.75 4.66 16.37
N ASN A 160 -20.72 4.67 15.03
CA ASN A 160 -21.70 3.95 14.22
C ASN A 160 -21.69 2.45 14.53
N VAL A 161 -20.49 1.86 14.60
CA VAL A 161 -20.32 0.44 14.90
C VAL A 161 -20.76 0.12 16.32
N LEU A 162 -20.35 0.91 17.31
CA LEU A 162 -20.74 0.74 18.71
C LEU A 162 -22.27 0.74 18.87
N ASN A 163 -22.94 1.73 18.28
CA ASN A 163 -24.39 1.90 18.40
C ASN A 163 -25.19 0.80 17.70
N THR A 164 -24.71 0.35 16.52
CA THR A 164 -25.44 -0.64 15.72
C THR A 164 -25.22 -2.08 16.19
N THR A 165 -24.04 -2.40 16.68
CA THR A 165 -23.70 -3.75 17.14
C THR A 165 -24.02 -3.98 18.63
N ARG A 166 -24.24 -2.92 19.40
CA ARG A 166 -24.43 -2.96 20.85
C ARG A 166 -23.30 -3.66 21.61
N LYS A 167 -22.10 -3.64 21.06
CA LYS A 167 -20.90 -4.20 21.71
C LYS A 167 -20.55 -3.36 22.95
N ARG A 168 -19.87 -3.98 23.88
CA ARG A 168 -19.29 -3.32 25.07
C ARG A 168 -17.78 -3.27 24.93
N LEU A 169 -17.17 -2.20 25.40
CA LEU A 169 -15.72 -2.09 25.46
C LEU A 169 -15.11 -3.08 26.47
N PRO A 170 -13.99 -3.72 26.17
CA PRO A 170 -13.24 -3.61 24.91
C PRO A 170 -13.84 -4.49 23.79
N PHE A 171 -13.83 -4.01 22.56
CA PHE A 171 -14.07 -4.80 21.34
C PHE A 171 -13.20 -4.28 20.21
N GLY A 172 -12.94 -5.08 19.19
CA GLY A 172 -12.15 -4.68 18.04
C GLY A 172 -12.99 -4.55 16.77
N ILE A 173 -12.52 -3.70 15.85
CA ILE A 173 -13.05 -3.54 14.51
C ILE A 173 -11.98 -4.04 13.53
N ALA A 174 -12.34 -4.95 12.65
CA ALA A 174 -11.43 -5.52 11.65
C ALA A 174 -11.85 -5.11 10.25
N GLN A 175 -10.86 -4.83 9.39
CA GLN A 175 -11.08 -4.49 7.99
C GLN A 175 -10.05 -5.18 7.09
N ILE A 176 -10.50 -5.61 5.91
CA ILE A 176 -9.64 -5.96 4.79
C ILE A 176 -9.90 -4.94 3.70
N GLY A 177 -8.89 -4.22 3.26
CA GLY A 177 -9.11 -3.20 2.24
C GLY A 177 -7.85 -2.73 1.54
N LYS A 178 -8.04 -2.15 0.35
CA LYS A 178 -6.96 -1.52 -0.41
C LYS A 178 -6.51 -0.23 0.25
N ALA A 179 -5.20 0.00 0.20
CA ALA A 179 -4.53 1.23 0.58
C ALA A 179 -3.55 1.67 -0.53
N PHE A 180 -3.19 2.95 -0.53
CA PHE A 180 -2.45 3.56 -1.63
C PHE A 180 -1.38 4.49 -1.09
N ARG A 181 -0.13 4.27 -1.48
CA ARG A 181 1.01 5.12 -1.10
C ARG A 181 1.83 5.48 -2.32
N ASN A 182 1.95 6.75 -2.61
CA ASN A 182 2.72 7.24 -3.75
C ASN A 182 4.23 7.18 -3.44
N GLU A 183 4.72 5.96 -3.28
CA GLU A 183 6.11 5.67 -2.89
C GLU A 183 7.11 6.29 -3.87
N ILE A 184 8.14 6.95 -3.34
CA ILE A 184 9.26 7.51 -4.12
C ILE A 184 10.10 6.36 -4.66
N THR A 185 10.58 5.51 -3.75
CA THR A 185 11.38 4.32 -4.06
C THR A 185 10.53 3.08 -3.83
N THR A 186 10.21 2.40 -4.89
CA THR A 186 9.52 1.11 -4.84
C THR A 186 10.53 -0.04 -4.96
N GLY A 187 10.17 -1.24 -4.55
CA GLY A 187 11.12 -2.34 -4.66
C GLY A 187 10.68 -3.66 -4.05
N ASN A 188 11.57 -4.64 -4.19
CA ASN A 188 11.36 -5.99 -3.68
C ASN A 188 10.04 -6.63 -4.15
N PHE A 189 9.76 -6.52 -5.45
CA PHE A 189 8.56 -7.10 -6.06
C PHE A 189 7.29 -6.48 -5.44
N ILE A 190 6.40 -7.29 -4.85
CA ILE A 190 5.15 -6.83 -4.23
C ILE A 190 5.30 -6.26 -2.82
N PHE A 191 6.51 -6.30 -2.22
CA PHE A 191 6.70 -5.90 -0.82
C PHE A 191 6.60 -4.39 -0.59
N ARG A 192 6.94 -3.56 -1.59
CA ARG A 192 6.73 -2.12 -1.54
C ARG A 192 6.03 -1.68 -2.83
N SER A 193 4.70 -1.69 -2.81
CA SER A 193 3.81 -1.36 -3.91
C SER A 193 3.09 -0.05 -3.66
N ARG A 194 2.63 0.62 -4.73
CA ARG A 194 1.82 1.84 -4.64
C ARG A 194 0.36 1.57 -4.33
N GLU A 195 -0.14 0.42 -4.74
CA GLU A 195 -1.46 -0.10 -4.42
C GLU A 195 -1.30 -1.47 -3.75
N PHE A 196 -1.86 -1.66 -2.57
CA PHE A 196 -1.74 -2.91 -1.80
C PHE A 196 -3.00 -3.16 -0.97
N GLU A 197 -3.11 -4.31 -0.34
CA GLU A 197 -4.17 -4.62 0.62
C GLU A 197 -3.61 -4.75 2.02
N GLN A 198 -4.38 -4.27 2.99
CA GLN A 198 -4.14 -4.46 4.42
C GLN A 198 -5.25 -5.31 5.03
N MET A 199 -4.89 -6.09 6.03
CA MET A 199 -5.78 -6.74 6.98
C MET A 199 -5.44 -6.16 8.34
N GLU A 200 -6.32 -5.34 8.89
CA GLU A 200 -6.04 -4.47 10.04
C GLU A 200 -7.12 -4.61 11.09
N ILE A 201 -6.74 -4.43 12.35
CA ILE A 201 -7.60 -4.50 13.54
C ILE A 201 -7.29 -3.29 14.40
N GLU A 202 -8.34 -2.61 14.86
CA GLU A 202 -8.28 -1.52 15.82
C GLU A 202 -9.17 -1.81 17.04
#